data_f39d6160e1f551914a491fbc7ce76e5c
#
_entry.id   f39d6160e1f551914a491fbc7ce76e5c
#
_cell.length_a   1.000
_cell.length_b   1.000
_cell.length_c   1.000
_cell.angle_alpha   90.00
_cell.angle_beta   90.00
_cell.angle_gamma   90.00
#
_symmetry.space_group_name_H-M   'P 1'
#
loop_
_entity.id
_entity.type
_entity.pdbx_description
1 polymer ?
#
loop_
_entity_poly.entity_id
_entity_poly.type
_entity_poly.pdbx_seq_one_letter_code
_entity_poly.pdbx_strand_id
1 'polypeptide(L)'
;MSEETVSDEPVDRPRVVTITDHEEARQAFRSKVLRQALYDEGDVVMADVLVNLHGAEHRDRRRLENRLFRRDTHARYERDLFPPIVDATLAPHIEAGRAELVSLSHEMMMNLAASTAGVDRPTGTPEETFHLYSYMMRFIEGATLAHHTGDREAKRAEVAEALVAFDDEFLVPSVARRRRLLERVAAGEADEAELPRDVLTVLLRNQDDLELPPDVVLRETCFFLLAGAHTSATAFVRTLDAVFDLGDEAVARARTDLGFLQRCVHETVRLHPSSPVAMRWALEDVELPSGTRIAAGDKVVIDLVAANTDEAAFGPSARAFDPTRQLPAGVAPWGLSFGLGMHACIGQELAAGLDAMGGAIDDDHLVGLVPLAVQALLAADGRRDPDDPPVLDPQSERGYWTRYPVVLGSRG
;
A
#
# COMPACT_ATOMS: atom_id res chain seq x y z
N MET A 1 -44.47 0.15 41.87
CA MET A 1 -43.06 0.34 41.49
C MET A 1 -42.59 -1.05 41.06
N SER A 2 -42.64 -1.30 39.79
CA SER A 2 -42.20 -2.56 39.18
C SER A 2 -40.79 -2.35 38.71
N GLU A 3 -39.84 -3.08 39.29
CA GLU A 3 -38.43 -3.15 38.82
C GLU A 3 -38.45 -3.89 37.46
N GLU A 4 -38.19 -3.18 36.40
CA GLU A 4 -37.81 -3.78 35.13
C GLU A 4 -36.39 -4.34 35.26
N THR A 5 -36.31 -5.64 35.38
CA THR A 5 -35.04 -6.38 35.20
C THR A 5 -34.65 -6.25 33.74
N VAL A 6 -33.60 -5.43 33.47
CA VAL A 6 -32.86 -5.44 32.22
C VAL A 6 -32.19 -6.82 32.12
N SER A 7 -32.65 -7.65 31.22
CA SER A 7 -32.01 -8.90 30.88
C SER A 7 -30.71 -8.58 30.15
N ASP A 8 -29.58 -8.79 30.83
CA ASP A 8 -28.25 -8.81 30.27
C ASP A 8 -28.11 -10.12 29.46
N GLU A 9 -28.68 -10.13 28.24
CA GLU A 9 -28.36 -11.17 27.29
C GLU A 9 -26.91 -10.96 26.88
N PRO A 10 -26.03 -11.99 26.96
CA PRO A 10 -24.67 -11.87 26.48
C PRO A 10 -24.71 -11.56 25.00
N VAL A 11 -24.21 -10.39 24.61
CA VAL A 11 -23.92 -10.06 23.20
C VAL A 11 -22.98 -11.17 22.72
N ASP A 12 -23.50 -12.05 21.87
CA ASP A 12 -22.77 -13.21 21.33
C ASP A 12 -21.63 -12.65 20.48
N ARG A 13 -20.45 -12.51 21.11
CA ARG A 13 -19.26 -11.99 20.41
C ARG A 13 -18.82 -13.08 19.45
N PRO A 14 -18.57 -12.75 18.17
CA PRO A 14 -18.12 -13.71 17.20
C PRO A 14 -16.85 -14.39 17.69
N ARG A 15 -16.78 -15.71 17.54
CA ARG A 15 -15.55 -16.46 17.79
C ARG A 15 -14.44 -15.94 16.89
N VAL A 16 -13.24 -15.78 17.44
CA VAL A 16 -12.05 -15.39 16.69
C VAL A 16 -11.16 -16.60 16.46
N VAL A 17 -10.88 -16.89 15.20
CA VAL A 17 -9.93 -17.93 14.77
C VAL A 17 -8.67 -17.25 14.28
N THR A 18 -7.54 -17.47 14.96
CA THR A 18 -6.24 -16.88 14.59
C THR A 18 -5.42 -17.89 13.82
N ILE A 19 -4.90 -17.50 12.67
CA ILE A 19 -4.05 -18.32 11.78
C ILE A 19 -2.65 -17.69 11.77
N THR A 20 -1.64 -18.50 12.07
CA THR A 20 -0.23 -18.10 12.17
C THR A 20 0.69 -18.93 11.27
N ASP A 21 0.24 -20.08 10.81
CA ASP A 21 0.95 -20.96 9.88
C ASP A 21 0.86 -20.44 8.45
N HIS A 22 1.97 -20.49 7.70
CA HIS A 22 2.05 -19.94 6.35
C HIS A 22 1.12 -20.64 5.36
N GLU A 23 1.08 -21.98 5.38
CA GLU A 23 0.26 -22.74 4.44
C GLU A 23 -1.22 -22.63 4.76
N GLU A 24 -1.57 -22.63 6.04
CA GLU A 24 -2.95 -22.41 6.48
C GLU A 24 -3.44 -21.01 6.11
N ALA A 25 -2.61 -19.98 6.30
CA ALA A 25 -2.90 -18.61 5.86
C ALA A 25 -3.12 -18.52 4.34
N ARG A 26 -2.32 -19.25 3.53
CA ARG A 26 -2.54 -19.35 2.07
C ARG A 26 -3.90 -19.95 1.73
N GLN A 27 -4.32 -20.99 2.46
CA GLN A 27 -5.63 -21.62 2.28
C GLN A 27 -6.76 -20.65 2.62
N ALA A 28 -6.66 -19.96 3.76
CA ALA A 28 -7.63 -18.96 4.19
C ALA A 28 -7.77 -17.81 3.17
N PHE A 29 -6.67 -17.27 2.65
CA PHE A 29 -6.70 -16.23 1.62
C PHE A 29 -7.38 -16.66 0.32
N ARG A 30 -7.31 -17.95 -0.05
CA ARG A 30 -7.92 -18.49 -1.26
C ARG A 30 -9.38 -18.89 -1.09
N SER A 31 -9.86 -18.97 0.14
CA SER A 31 -11.23 -19.33 0.44
C SER A 31 -12.19 -18.24 -0.04
N LYS A 32 -13.17 -18.64 -0.86
CA LYS A 32 -14.19 -17.72 -1.41
C LYS A 32 -15.29 -17.38 -0.41
N VAL A 33 -15.41 -18.15 0.68
CA VAL A 33 -16.41 -17.92 1.72
C VAL A 33 -15.85 -17.09 2.87
N LEU A 34 -14.59 -16.70 2.81
CA LEU A 34 -13.96 -15.80 3.77
C LEU A 34 -13.90 -14.38 3.19
N ARG A 35 -14.88 -13.52 3.55
CA ARG A 35 -15.00 -12.14 3.09
C ARG A 35 -14.02 -11.24 3.84
N GLN A 36 -13.46 -10.25 3.16
CA GLN A 36 -12.66 -9.16 3.78
C GLN A 36 -13.43 -8.47 4.91
N ALA A 37 -12.76 -8.22 6.03
CA ALA A 37 -13.37 -7.69 7.25
C ALA A 37 -12.56 -6.58 7.94
N LEU A 38 -11.33 -6.32 7.50
CA LEU A 38 -10.42 -5.39 8.20
C LEU A 38 -10.96 -3.95 8.25
N TYR A 39 -11.71 -3.54 7.22
CA TYR A 39 -12.15 -2.16 7.02
C TYR A 39 -13.65 -1.95 7.23
N ASP A 40 -14.38 -2.94 7.77
CA ASP A 40 -15.84 -2.84 7.93
C ASP A 40 -16.27 -1.66 8.84
N GLU A 41 -15.51 -1.35 9.88
CA GLU A 41 -15.78 -0.22 10.77
C GLU A 41 -15.37 1.14 10.17
N GLY A 42 -14.60 1.12 9.08
CA GLY A 42 -14.09 2.30 8.37
C GLY A 42 -14.96 2.75 7.21
N ASP A 43 -16.25 2.46 7.21
CA ASP A 43 -17.17 2.71 6.10
C ASP A 43 -17.21 4.18 5.63
N VAL A 44 -16.91 5.13 6.49
CA VAL A 44 -16.80 6.56 6.13
C VAL A 44 -15.86 6.79 4.92
N VAL A 45 -14.77 6.01 4.82
CA VAL A 45 -13.80 6.06 3.70
C VAL A 45 -13.90 4.81 2.83
N MET A 46 -14.27 3.67 3.41
CA MET A 46 -14.08 2.35 2.81
C MET A 46 -15.39 1.70 2.31
N ALA A 47 -16.56 2.39 2.42
CA ALA A 47 -17.80 1.86 1.89
C ALA A 47 -17.73 1.74 0.36
N ASP A 48 -18.08 0.58 -0.17
CA ASP A 48 -18.18 0.26 -1.60
C ASP A 48 -16.88 0.42 -2.40
N VAL A 49 -15.72 0.55 -1.72
CA VAL A 49 -14.41 0.51 -2.39
C VAL A 49 -14.01 -0.93 -2.71
N LEU A 50 -13.16 -1.10 -3.73
CA LEU A 50 -12.77 -2.41 -4.27
C LEU A 50 -12.38 -3.43 -3.18
N VAL A 51 -11.59 -3.02 -2.18
CA VAL A 51 -11.09 -3.94 -1.15
C VAL A 51 -12.19 -4.49 -0.23
N ASN A 52 -13.33 -3.80 -0.11
CA ASN A 52 -14.47 -4.23 0.72
C ASN A 52 -15.55 -4.96 -0.08
N LEU A 53 -15.51 -4.89 -1.40
CA LEU A 53 -16.43 -5.63 -2.25
C LEU A 53 -16.17 -7.14 -2.16
N HIS A 54 -17.18 -7.95 -2.46
CA HIS A 54 -17.07 -9.41 -2.50
C HIS A 54 -17.80 -10.00 -3.71
N GLY A 55 -17.46 -11.21 -4.09
CA GLY A 55 -18.17 -11.99 -5.11
C GLY A 55 -18.14 -11.35 -6.50
N ALA A 56 -19.32 -11.14 -7.10
CA ALA A 56 -19.45 -10.64 -8.47
C ALA A 56 -19.06 -9.17 -8.60
N GLU A 57 -19.50 -8.32 -7.69
CA GLU A 57 -19.19 -6.89 -7.67
C GLU A 57 -17.69 -6.62 -7.61
N HIS A 58 -17.00 -7.30 -6.69
CA HIS A 58 -15.53 -7.24 -6.61
C HIS A 58 -14.89 -7.63 -7.93
N ARG A 59 -15.35 -8.75 -8.54
CA ARG A 59 -14.76 -9.26 -9.78
C ARG A 59 -14.93 -8.29 -10.95
N ASP A 60 -16.09 -7.66 -11.06
CA ASP A 60 -16.41 -6.75 -12.16
C ASP A 60 -15.65 -5.42 -12.01
N ARG A 61 -15.60 -4.84 -10.80
CA ARG A 61 -14.78 -3.67 -10.47
C ARG A 61 -13.30 -3.98 -10.69
N ARG A 62 -12.78 -5.06 -10.13
CA ARG A 62 -11.39 -5.48 -10.27
C ARG A 62 -10.94 -5.66 -11.71
N ARG A 63 -11.82 -6.19 -12.58
CA ARG A 63 -11.51 -6.38 -14.01
C ARG A 63 -11.21 -5.05 -14.71
N LEU A 64 -11.90 -3.98 -14.35
CA LEU A 64 -11.69 -2.66 -14.92
C LEU A 64 -10.42 -2.02 -14.41
N GLU A 65 -10.24 -2.01 -13.12
CA GLU A 65 -9.08 -1.41 -12.48
C GLU A 65 -7.78 -2.13 -12.85
N ASN A 66 -7.79 -3.45 -13.00
CA ASN A 66 -6.66 -4.22 -13.50
C ASN A 66 -6.12 -3.76 -14.86
N ARG A 67 -6.90 -2.97 -15.64
CA ARG A 67 -6.39 -2.41 -16.91
C ARG A 67 -5.25 -1.44 -16.69
N LEU A 68 -5.22 -0.77 -15.53
CA LEU A 68 -4.12 0.13 -15.13
C LEU A 68 -2.91 -0.61 -14.57
N PHE A 69 -3.13 -1.81 -14.07
CA PHE A 69 -2.09 -2.63 -13.43
C PHE A 69 -1.58 -3.71 -14.39
N ARG A 70 -1.42 -3.33 -15.67
CA ARG A 70 -0.83 -4.17 -16.71
C ARG A 70 0.65 -3.88 -16.85
N ARG A 71 1.39 -4.88 -17.32
CA ARG A 71 2.83 -4.79 -17.51
C ARG A 71 3.28 -3.58 -18.36
N ASP A 72 2.52 -3.24 -19.42
CA ASP A 72 2.83 -2.08 -20.26
C ASP A 72 2.64 -0.74 -19.52
N THR A 73 1.63 -0.65 -18.66
CA THR A 73 1.42 0.54 -17.82
C THR A 73 2.49 0.65 -16.74
N HIS A 74 2.85 -0.46 -16.09
CA HIS A 74 3.93 -0.48 -15.11
C HIS A 74 5.28 -0.10 -15.74
N ALA A 75 5.61 -0.64 -16.92
CA ALA A 75 6.82 -0.29 -17.64
C ALA A 75 6.88 1.21 -17.98
N ARG A 76 5.74 1.81 -18.37
CA ARG A 76 5.64 3.26 -18.59
C ARG A 76 5.84 4.04 -17.29
N TYR A 77 5.26 3.59 -16.18
CA TYR A 77 5.43 4.25 -14.90
C TYR A 77 6.90 4.20 -14.45
N GLU A 78 7.55 3.05 -14.50
CA GLU A 78 8.95 2.89 -14.11
C GLU A 78 9.93 3.67 -14.99
N ARG A 79 9.66 3.75 -16.30
CA ARG A 79 10.60 4.36 -17.25
C ARG A 79 10.35 5.84 -17.47
N ASP A 80 9.08 6.26 -17.50
CA ASP A 80 8.71 7.60 -17.96
C ASP A 80 8.15 8.50 -16.86
N LEU A 81 7.38 7.93 -15.90
CA LEU A 81 6.64 8.73 -14.91
C LEU A 81 7.42 8.89 -13.61
N PHE A 82 7.95 7.81 -13.05
CA PHE A 82 8.56 7.82 -11.72
C PHE A 82 9.92 8.54 -11.67
N PRO A 83 10.85 8.34 -12.61
CA PRO A 83 12.17 8.96 -12.51
C PRO A 83 12.12 10.49 -12.38
N PRO A 84 11.40 11.24 -13.21
CA PRO A 84 11.37 12.70 -13.07
C PRO A 84 10.71 13.15 -11.76
N ILE A 85 9.73 12.42 -11.21
CA ILE A 85 9.12 12.73 -9.92
C ILE A 85 10.11 12.49 -8.79
N VAL A 86 10.80 11.36 -8.81
CA VAL A 86 11.83 11.01 -7.81
C VAL A 86 12.98 12.03 -7.84
N ASP A 87 13.49 12.34 -9.02
CA ASP A 87 14.55 13.33 -9.19
C ASP A 87 14.16 14.73 -8.69
N ALA A 88 12.97 15.20 -9.04
CA ALA A 88 12.45 16.48 -8.59
C ALA A 88 12.27 16.55 -7.07
N THR A 89 11.79 15.45 -6.46
CA THR A 89 11.62 15.39 -5.00
C THR A 89 12.96 15.33 -4.27
N LEU A 90 13.97 14.64 -4.82
CA LEU A 90 15.29 14.52 -4.19
C LEU A 90 16.18 15.75 -4.38
N ALA A 91 16.00 16.52 -5.45
CA ALA A 91 16.91 17.60 -5.82
C ALA A 91 17.17 18.63 -4.68
N PRO A 92 16.15 19.18 -3.97
CA PRO A 92 16.40 20.13 -2.89
C PRO A 92 17.15 19.52 -1.71
N HIS A 93 16.94 18.23 -1.43
CA HIS A 93 17.63 17.52 -0.36
C HIS A 93 19.11 17.23 -0.72
N ILE A 94 19.39 16.91 -1.98
CA ILE A 94 20.77 16.77 -2.48
C ILE A 94 21.51 18.10 -2.41
N GLU A 95 20.85 19.21 -2.78
CA GLU A 95 21.42 20.56 -2.65
C GLU A 95 21.70 20.91 -1.19
N ALA A 96 20.81 20.54 -0.27
CA ALA A 96 20.98 20.74 1.17
C ALA A 96 22.03 19.77 1.80
N GLY A 97 22.45 18.73 1.09
CA GLY A 97 23.40 17.71 1.56
C GLY A 97 22.84 16.78 2.65
N ARG A 98 21.53 16.83 2.91
CA ARG A 98 20.85 16.04 3.95
C ARG A 98 19.35 15.96 3.72
N ALA A 99 18.72 14.94 4.30
CA ALA A 99 17.27 14.79 4.34
C ALA A 99 16.80 14.19 5.67
N GLU A 100 15.55 14.42 6.00
CA GLU A 100 14.83 13.64 6.99
C GLU A 100 14.03 12.55 6.25
N LEU A 101 14.43 11.29 6.43
CA LEU A 101 14.01 10.18 5.57
C LEU A 101 12.52 9.86 5.71
N VAL A 102 11.92 10.04 6.90
CA VAL A 102 10.49 9.76 7.11
C VAL A 102 9.66 10.77 6.33
N SER A 103 9.91 12.07 6.47
CA SER A 103 9.17 13.10 5.73
C SER A 103 9.44 13.04 4.23
N LEU A 104 10.68 12.82 3.81
CA LEU A 104 11.03 12.60 2.41
C LEU A 104 10.27 11.42 1.80
N SER A 105 10.15 10.30 2.53
CA SER A 105 9.41 9.14 2.06
C SER A 105 7.93 9.46 1.84
N HIS A 106 7.33 10.21 2.75
CA HIS A 106 5.94 10.64 2.64
C HIS A 106 5.72 11.57 1.44
N GLU A 107 6.59 12.55 1.26
CA GLU A 107 6.53 13.47 0.12
C GLU A 107 6.67 12.72 -1.20
N MET A 108 7.72 11.91 -1.35
CA MET A 108 8.00 11.15 -2.56
C MET A 108 6.87 10.19 -2.93
N MET A 109 6.43 9.37 -1.98
CA MET A 109 5.39 8.37 -2.24
C MET A 109 4.01 9.02 -2.45
N MET A 110 3.74 10.18 -1.82
CA MET A 110 2.52 10.95 -2.09
C MET A 110 2.54 11.53 -3.52
N ASN A 111 3.67 12.08 -3.98
CA ASN A 111 3.83 12.59 -5.33
C ASN A 111 3.55 11.50 -6.38
N LEU A 112 4.04 10.29 -6.14
CA LEU A 112 3.86 9.14 -7.02
C LEU A 112 2.43 8.59 -6.94
N ALA A 113 1.88 8.44 -5.74
CA ALA A 113 0.52 7.93 -5.53
C ALA A 113 -0.54 8.88 -6.10
N ALA A 114 -0.37 10.19 -5.92
CA ALA A 114 -1.28 11.19 -6.52
C ALA A 114 -1.33 11.08 -8.04
N SER A 115 -0.16 10.87 -8.68
CA SER A 115 -0.08 10.71 -10.14
C SER A 115 -0.77 9.44 -10.63
N THR A 116 -0.68 8.34 -9.87
CA THR A 116 -1.30 7.06 -10.24
C THR A 116 -2.79 6.99 -9.86
N ALA A 117 -3.19 7.59 -8.73
CA ALA A 117 -4.60 7.70 -8.34
C ALA A 117 -5.39 8.69 -9.21
N GLY A 118 -4.71 9.67 -9.78
CA GLY A 118 -5.33 10.69 -10.61
C GLY A 118 -5.73 11.95 -9.84
N VAL A 119 -5.03 12.25 -8.75
CA VAL A 119 -5.22 13.47 -7.97
C VAL A 119 -4.23 14.52 -8.45
N ASP A 120 -4.75 15.57 -9.08
CA ASP A 120 -3.92 16.67 -9.59
C ASP A 120 -3.44 17.55 -8.44
N ARG A 121 -2.22 18.03 -8.56
CA ARG A 121 -1.60 18.99 -7.65
C ARG A 121 -1.23 20.22 -8.49
N PRO A 122 -2.10 21.25 -8.52
CA PRO A 122 -1.94 22.37 -9.44
C PRO A 122 -0.65 23.17 -9.26
N THR A 123 -0.13 23.30 -8.04
CA THR A 123 1.12 24.00 -7.76
C THR A 123 2.34 23.09 -7.79
N GLY A 124 2.17 21.80 -7.46
CA GLY A 124 3.25 20.82 -7.39
C GLY A 124 4.29 21.12 -6.31
N THR A 125 3.97 22.01 -5.35
CA THR A 125 4.91 22.38 -4.28
C THR A 125 4.94 21.34 -3.16
N PRO A 126 6.03 21.27 -2.37
CA PRO A 126 6.10 20.42 -1.19
C PRO A 126 4.96 20.71 -0.19
N GLU A 127 4.60 21.97 0.01
CA GLU A 127 3.52 22.39 0.92
C GLU A 127 2.19 21.81 0.47
N GLU A 128 1.86 21.86 -0.83
CA GLU A 128 0.64 21.26 -1.38
C GLU A 128 0.67 19.75 -1.22
N THR A 129 1.83 19.11 -1.42
CA THR A 129 2.00 17.65 -1.23
C THR A 129 1.79 17.27 0.23
N PHE A 130 2.34 18.01 1.20
CA PHE A 130 2.11 17.73 2.63
C PHE A 130 0.68 18.03 3.07
N HIS A 131 0.02 19.02 2.44
CA HIS A 131 -1.39 19.27 2.68
C HIS A 131 -2.25 18.07 2.21
N LEU A 132 -2.01 17.57 1.00
CA LEU A 132 -2.64 16.34 0.48
C LEU A 132 -2.34 15.14 1.38
N TYR A 133 -1.09 15.00 1.85
CA TYR A 133 -0.69 13.96 2.79
C TYR A 133 -1.46 14.04 4.11
N SER A 134 -1.79 15.24 4.59
CA SER A 134 -2.57 15.41 5.81
C SER A 134 -4.00 14.86 5.69
N TYR A 135 -4.63 14.96 4.52
CA TYR A 135 -5.92 14.30 4.24
C TYR A 135 -5.76 12.78 4.24
N MET A 136 -4.73 12.28 3.55
CA MET A 136 -4.48 10.83 3.51
C MET A 136 -4.32 10.23 4.90
N MET A 137 -3.63 10.91 5.83
CA MET A 137 -3.48 10.42 7.21
C MET A 137 -4.82 10.30 7.92
N ARG A 138 -5.74 11.26 7.73
CA ARG A 138 -7.11 11.18 8.26
C ARG A 138 -7.91 10.04 7.62
N PHE A 139 -7.69 9.79 6.32
CA PHE A 139 -8.32 8.64 5.65
C PHE A 139 -7.82 7.31 6.19
N ILE A 140 -6.53 7.18 6.53
CA ILE A 140 -5.99 5.99 7.20
C ILE A 140 -6.62 5.79 8.56
N GLU A 141 -6.74 6.86 9.38
CA GLU A 141 -7.42 6.81 10.68
C GLU A 141 -8.88 6.39 10.52
N GLY A 142 -9.57 6.94 9.51
CA GLY A 142 -10.95 6.57 9.15
C GLY A 142 -11.07 5.13 8.70
N ALA A 143 -10.19 4.65 7.82
CA ALA A 143 -10.18 3.28 7.34
C ALA A 143 -9.92 2.25 8.45
N THR A 144 -9.20 2.64 9.50
CA THR A 144 -8.78 1.78 10.62
C THR A 144 -9.48 2.11 11.92
N LEU A 145 -10.70 2.62 11.90
CA LEU A 145 -11.49 2.99 13.08
C LEU A 145 -11.65 1.85 14.10
N ALA A 146 -11.63 0.59 13.66
CA ALA A 146 -11.62 -0.58 14.54
C ALA A 146 -10.50 -0.53 15.61
N HIS A 147 -9.36 0.09 15.29
CA HIS A 147 -8.21 0.20 16.17
C HIS A 147 -8.17 1.52 16.95
N HIS A 148 -9.13 2.42 16.72
CA HIS A 148 -9.17 3.69 17.44
C HIS A 148 -9.61 3.48 18.90
N THR A 149 -8.84 4.00 19.86
CA THR A 149 -9.08 3.84 21.30
C THR A 149 -9.87 4.98 21.92
N GLY A 150 -10.11 6.07 21.18
CA GLY A 150 -10.88 7.25 21.63
C GLY A 150 -12.34 7.21 21.19
N ASP A 151 -12.96 8.39 21.11
CA ASP A 151 -14.33 8.56 20.63
C ASP A 151 -14.40 8.32 19.11
N ARG A 152 -14.95 7.17 18.72
CA ARG A 152 -15.04 6.73 17.32
C ARG A 152 -16.02 7.58 16.51
N GLU A 153 -17.11 8.07 17.12
CA GLU A 153 -18.07 8.91 16.41
C GLU A 153 -17.48 10.29 16.11
N ALA A 154 -16.78 10.88 17.10
CA ALA A 154 -16.05 12.12 16.86
C ALA A 154 -14.99 11.97 15.77
N LYS A 155 -14.23 10.87 15.77
CA LYS A 155 -13.23 10.57 14.73
C LYS A 155 -13.88 10.36 13.36
N ARG A 156 -15.01 9.65 13.28
CA ARG A 156 -15.81 9.49 12.05
C ARG A 156 -16.25 10.83 11.47
N ALA A 157 -16.74 11.74 12.32
CA ALA A 157 -17.14 13.07 11.90
C ALA A 157 -15.96 13.89 11.36
N GLU A 158 -14.82 13.87 12.05
CA GLU A 158 -13.58 14.53 11.60
C GLU A 158 -13.13 14.02 10.22
N VAL A 159 -13.20 12.70 9.99
CA VAL A 159 -12.84 12.09 8.71
C VAL A 159 -13.84 12.46 7.61
N ALA A 160 -15.14 12.51 7.93
CA ALA A 160 -16.15 12.93 6.97
C ALA A 160 -15.95 14.39 6.53
N GLU A 161 -15.61 15.29 7.46
CA GLU A 161 -15.25 16.69 7.13
C GLU A 161 -14.00 16.75 6.23
N ALA A 162 -12.99 15.93 6.53
CA ALA A 162 -11.78 15.85 5.73
C ALA A 162 -12.05 15.33 4.31
N LEU A 163 -12.99 14.39 4.13
CA LEU A 163 -13.41 13.90 2.82
C LEU A 163 -14.07 14.99 1.98
N VAL A 164 -14.95 15.79 2.59
CA VAL A 164 -15.60 16.92 1.90
C VAL A 164 -14.56 17.95 1.47
N ALA A 165 -13.64 18.32 2.36
CA ALA A 165 -12.60 19.29 2.04
C ALA A 165 -11.64 18.78 0.94
N PHE A 166 -11.25 17.50 1.00
CA PHE A 166 -10.43 16.88 -0.05
C PHE A 166 -11.17 16.83 -1.40
N ASP A 167 -12.47 16.52 -1.39
CA ASP A 167 -13.28 16.51 -2.61
C ASP A 167 -13.26 17.88 -3.28
N ASP A 168 -13.58 18.94 -2.53
CA ASP A 168 -13.62 20.32 -3.02
C ASP A 168 -12.25 20.80 -3.53
N GLU A 169 -11.18 20.53 -2.78
CA GLU A 169 -9.86 21.10 -3.06
C GLU A 169 -9.10 20.35 -4.16
N PHE A 170 -9.18 19.02 -4.18
CA PHE A 170 -8.34 18.17 -5.05
C PHE A 170 -9.14 17.34 -6.05
N LEU A 171 -10.23 16.69 -5.62
CA LEU A 171 -10.89 15.73 -6.50
C LEU A 171 -11.79 16.40 -7.54
N VAL A 172 -12.61 17.36 -7.15
CA VAL A 172 -13.51 18.10 -8.07
C VAL A 172 -12.70 18.72 -9.23
N PRO A 173 -11.58 19.45 -9.01
CA PRO A 173 -10.75 19.95 -10.10
C PRO A 173 -10.15 18.83 -10.97
N SER A 174 -9.72 17.74 -10.35
CA SER A 174 -9.14 16.58 -11.03
C SER A 174 -10.16 15.88 -11.94
N VAL A 175 -11.39 15.69 -11.44
CA VAL A 175 -12.54 15.15 -12.20
C VAL A 175 -12.87 16.07 -13.38
N ALA A 176 -13.00 17.38 -13.13
CA ALA A 176 -13.35 18.33 -14.17
C ALA A 176 -12.33 18.36 -15.32
N ARG A 177 -11.03 18.26 -15.00
CA ARG A 177 -9.97 18.18 -16.02
C ARG A 177 -10.11 16.90 -16.85
N ARG A 178 -10.32 15.74 -16.24
CA ARG A 178 -10.43 14.45 -16.94
C ARG A 178 -11.68 14.36 -17.79
N ARG A 179 -12.82 14.82 -17.27
CA ARG A 179 -14.06 14.86 -18.06
C ARG A 179 -13.92 15.70 -19.33
N ARG A 180 -13.35 16.91 -19.22
CA ARG A 180 -13.07 17.73 -20.42
C ARG A 180 -12.18 17.01 -21.43
N LEU A 181 -11.18 16.27 -20.97
CA LEU A 181 -10.30 15.53 -21.87
C LEU A 181 -11.00 14.32 -22.51
N LEU A 182 -11.79 13.58 -21.75
CA LEU A 182 -12.63 12.49 -22.24
C LEU A 182 -13.64 12.98 -23.30
N GLU A 183 -14.27 14.14 -23.08
CA GLU A 183 -15.18 14.78 -24.04
C GLU A 183 -14.45 15.16 -25.34
N ARG A 184 -13.25 15.74 -25.24
CA ARG A 184 -12.43 16.07 -26.42
C ARG A 184 -12.01 14.82 -27.21
N VAL A 185 -11.64 13.75 -26.52
CA VAL A 185 -11.32 12.48 -27.19
C VAL A 185 -12.56 11.90 -27.89
N ALA A 186 -13.70 11.92 -27.22
CA ALA A 186 -14.97 11.45 -27.79
C ALA A 186 -15.40 12.28 -29.03
N ALA A 187 -15.09 13.58 -29.06
CA ALA A 187 -15.33 14.48 -30.19
C ALA A 187 -14.29 14.36 -31.30
N GLY A 188 -13.21 13.58 -31.12
CA GLY A 188 -12.09 13.48 -32.07
C GLY A 188 -11.18 14.69 -32.09
N GLU A 189 -11.21 15.51 -31.03
CA GLU A 189 -10.41 16.74 -30.87
C GLU A 189 -9.10 16.50 -30.09
N ALA A 190 -8.94 15.32 -29.52
CA ALA A 190 -7.74 14.86 -28.81
C ALA A 190 -7.49 13.39 -29.07
N ASP A 191 -6.24 12.94 -28.96
CA ASP A 191 -5.86 11.54 -29.08
C ASP A 191 -6.15 10.76 -27.78
N GLU A 192 -6.53 9.50 -27.91
CA GLU A 192 -6.66 8.57 -26.77
C GLU A 192 -5.36 8.49 -25.94
N ALA A 193 -4.20 8.64 -26.58
CA ALA A 193 -2.90 8.65 -25.92
C ALA A 193 -2.67 9.87 -24.99
N GLU A 194 -3.47 10.93 -25.15
CA GLU A 194 -3.42 12.11 -24.26
C GLU A 194 -4.11 11.87 -22.91
N LEU A 195 -4.97 10.82 -22.81
CA LEU A 195 -5.63 10.47 -21.56
C LEU A 195 -4.62 10.02 -20.50
N PRO A 196 -4.70 10.57 -19.28
CA PRO A 196 -3.90 10.06 -18.18
C PRO A 196 -4.21 8.58 -17.91
N ARG A 197 -3.17 7.80 -17.70
CA ARG A 197 -3.32 6.38 -17.30
C ARG A 197 -3.36 6.30 -15.78
N ASP A 198 -4.44 6.79 -15.17
CA ASP A 198 -4.64 6.81 -13.74
C ASP A 198 -6.00 6.22 -13.34
N VAL A 199 -6.17 5.94 -12.04
CA VAL A 199 -7.38 5.31 -11.49
C VAL A 199 -8.60 6.17 -11.77
N LEU A 200 -8.54 7.48 -11.50
CA LEU A 200 -9.67 8.38 -11.68
C LEU A 200 -10.16 8.42 -13.14
N THR A 201 -9.23 8.45 -14.10
CA THR A 201 -9.58 8.39 -15.55
C THR A 201 -10.32 7.11 -15.89
N VAL A 202 -9.87 5.96 -15.36
CA VAL A 202 -10.55 4.66 -15.61
C VAL A 202 -11.92 4.62 -14.96
N LEU A 203 -12.06 5.12 -13.72
CA LEU A 203 -13.35 5.17 -13.04
C LEU A 203 -14.34 6.05 -13.83
N LEU A 204 -13.95 7.27 -14.19
CA LEU A 204 -14.81 8.21 -14.92
C LEU A 204 -15.22 7.69 -16.29
N ARG A 205 -14.31 7.02 -17.01
CA ARG A 205 -14.59 6.44 -18.33
C ARG A 205 -15.63 5.31 -18.27
N ASN A 206 -15.70 4.59 -17.17
CA ASN A 206 -16.59 3.45 -16.99
C ASN A 206 -17.68 3.72 -15.95
N GLN A 207 -17.85 4.98 -15.54
CA GLN A 207 -18.74 5.36 -14.45
C GLN A 207 -20.19 4.96 -14.70
N ASP A 208 -20.68 5.20 -15.92
CA ASP A 208 -22.06 4.88 -16.32
C ASP A 208 -22.27 3.36 -16.47
N ASP A 209 -21.31 2.64 -17.06
CA ASP A 209 -21.38 1.19 -17.25
C ASP A 209 -21.38 0.41 -15.91
N LEU A 210 -20.74 0.97 -14.89
CA LEU A 210 -20.66 0.39 -13.55
C LEU A 210 -21.65 1.02 -12.56
N GLU A 211 -22.46 1.97 -13.00
CA GLU A 211 -23.39 2.71 -12.14
C GLU A 211 -22.71 3.27 -10.88
N LEU A 212 -21.47 3.84 -11.03
CA LEU A 212 -20.68 4.36 -9.90
C LEU A 212 -21.19 5.73 -9.45
N PRO A 213 -21.75 5.85 -8.24
CA PRO A 213 -22.11 7.14 -7.67
C PRO A 213 -20.83 8.00 -7.43
N PRO A 214 -20.94 9.33 -7.44
CA PRO A 214 -19.80 10.23 -7.22
C PRO A 214 -19.06 9.99 -5.90
N ASP A 215 -19.77 9.63 -4.83
CA ASP A 215 -19.21 9.33 -3.52
C ASP A 215 -18.40 8.01 -3.50
N VAL A 216 -18.73 7.04 -4.37
CA VAL A 216 -17.91 5.84 -4.58
C VAL A 216 -16.64 6.20 -5.34
N VAL A 217 -16.72 7.07 -6.36
CA VAL A 217 -15.53 7.55 -7.07
C VAL A 217 -14.59 8.30 -6.13
N LEU A 218 -15.14 9.11 -5.23
CA LEU A 218 -14.38 9.81 -4.18
C LEU A 218 -13.65 8.80 -3.29
N ARG A 219 -14.39 7.88 -2.65
CA ARG A 219 -13.81 6.89 -1.73
C ARG A 219 -12.80 5.96 -2.42
N GLU A 220 -13.07 5.52 -3.65
CA GLU A 220 -12.14 4.68 -4.42
C GLU A 220 -10.83 5.44 -4.71
N THR A 221 -10.92 6.72 -5.10
CA THR A 221 -9.71 7.55 -5.34
C THR A 221 -8.93 7.76 -4.04
N CYS A 222 -9.60 8.05 -2.92
CA CYS A 222 -8.98 8.13 -1.59
C CYS A 222 -8.30 6.81 -1.21
N PHE A 223 -8.96 5.68 -1.47
CA PHE A 223 -8.41 4.36 -1.18
C PHE A 223 -7.13 4.09 -1.96
N PHE A 224 -7.09 4.35 -3.27
CA PHE A 224 -5.87 4.17 -4.05
C PHE A 224 -4.74 5.11 -3.62
N LEU A 225 -5.08 6.34 -3.22
CA LEU A 225 -4.10 7.30 -2.71
C LEU A 225 -3.44 6.79 -1.42
N LEU A 226 -4.25 6.40 -0.42
CA LEU A 226 -3.73 5.90 0.85
C LEU A 226 -3.00 4.55 0.71
N ALA A 227 -3.51 3.64 -0.12
CA ALA A 227 -2.93 2.33 -0.32
C ALA A 227 -1.55 2.42 -0.99
N GLY A 228 -1.37 3.32 -1.95
CA GLY A 228 -0.13 3.50 -2.68
C GLY A 228 0.94 4.28 -1.90
N ALA A 229 0.57 5.36 -1.23
CA ALA A 229 1.53 6.25 -0.58
C ALA A 229 2.09 5.69 0.72
N HIS A 230 1.23 5.36 1.69
CA HIS A 230 1.66 5.03 3.05
C HIS A 230 2.47 3.72 3.12
N THR A 231 2.00 2.69 2.43
CA THR A 231 2.65 1.37 2.45
C THR A 231 4.03 1.42 1.78
N SER A 232 4.14 2.14 0.67
CA SER A 232 5.40 2.32 -0.07
C SER A 232 6.39 3.20 0.71
N ALA A 233 5.93 4.26 1.40
CA ALA A 233 6.78 5.09 2.26
C ALA A 233 7.39 4.26 3.39
N THR A 234 6.58 3.43 4.05
CA THR A 234 7.08 2.52 5.10
C THR A 234 8.11 1.54 4.55
N ALA A 235 7.83 0.91 3.40
CA ALA A 235 8.76 -0.04 2.77
C ALA A 235 10.07 0.64 2.36
N PHE A 236 10.03 1.87 1.84
CA PHE A 236 11.20 2.65 1.46
C PHE A 236 12.16 2.89 2.64
N VAL A 237 11.65 3.44 3.76
CA VAL A 237 12.48 3.72 4.94
C VAL A 237 13.06 2.44 5.52
N ARG A 238 12.24 1.39 5.69
CA ARG A 238 12.68 0.11 6.24
C ARG A 238 13.70 -0.60 5.36
N THR A 239 13.57 -0.51 4.04
CA THR A 239 14.55 -1.10 3.13
C THR A 239 15.89 -0.40 3.23
N LEU A 240 15.90 0.94 3.30
CA LEU A 240 17.13 1.71 3.49
C LEU A 240 17.81 1.36 4.82
N ASP A 241 17.04 1.29 5.90
CA ASP A 241 17.54 0.90 7.21
C ASP A 241 18.17 -0.48 7.18
N ALA A 242 17.50 -1.48 6.60
CA ALA A 242 18.03 -2.84 6.46
C ALA A 242 19.28 -2.91 5.57
N VAL A 243 19.33 -2.15 4.46
CA VAL A 243 20.51 -2.09 3.58
C VAL A 243 21.69 -1.44 4.30
N PHE A 244 21.47 -0.38 5.08
CA PHE A 244 22.51 0.23 5.90
C PHE A 244 23.05 -0.72 6.98
N ASP A 245 22.18 -1.55 7.58
CA ASP A 245 22.59 -2.57 8.57
C ASP A 245 23.44 -3.70 7.97
N LEU A 246 23.27 -4.00 6.68
CA LEU A 246 24.14 -4.94 5.97
C LEU A 246 25.57 -4.41 5.75
N GLY A 247 25.79 -3.10 5.92
CA GLY A 247 27.09 -2.45 5.82
C GLY A 247 27.47 -1.96 4.41
N ASP A 248 28.65 -1.35 4.33
CA ASP A 248 29.10 -0.57 3.15
C ASP A 248 29.17 -1.39 1.85
N GLU A 249 29.51 -2.66 1.91
CA GLU A 249 29.56 -3.53 0.72
C GLU A 249 28.18 -3.75 0.13
N ALA A 250 27.18 -3.98 0.98
CA ALA A 250 25.79 -4.12 0.55
C ALA A 250 25.23 -2.81 0.01
N VAL A 251 25.54 -1.68 0.64
CA VAL A 251 25.18 -0.34 0.14
C VAL A 251 25.77 -0.10 -1.24
N ALA A 252 27.07 -0.38 -1.43
CA ALA A 252 27.74 -0.24 -2.72
C ALA A 252 27.11 -1.13 -3.80
N ARG A 253 26.77 -2.37 -3.44
CA ARG A 253 26.05 -3.28 -4.32
C ARG A 253 24.65 -2.79 -4.68
N ALA A 254 23.86 -2.34 -3.71
CA ALA A 254 22.49 -1.86 -3.90
C ALA A 254 22.42 -0.64 -4.84
N ARG A 255 23.49 0.14 -4.96
CA ARG A 255 23.57 1.28 -5.91
C ARG A 255 23.53 0.84 -7.37
N THR A 256 24.03 -0.34 -7.70
CA THR A 256 24.26 -0.78 -9.08
C THR A 256 23.57 -2.08 -9.46
N ASP A 257 23.18 -2.91 -8.48
CA ASP A 257 22.49 -4.19 -8.67
C ASP A 257 21.03 -4.05 -8.25
N LEU A 258 20.17 -3.63 -9.20
CA LEU A 258 18.72 -3.49 -8.98
C LEU A 258 18.06 -4.81 -8.57
N GLY A 259 18.54 -5.95 -9.08
CA GLY A 259 18.03 -7.25 -8.70
C GLY A 259 18.32 -7.59 -7.24
N PHE A 260 19.51 -7.24 -6.74
CA PHE A 260 19.83 -7.35 -5.32
C PHE A 260 18.94 -6.42 -4.49
N LEU A 261 18.79 -5.17 -4.90
CA LEU A 261 17.98 -4.19 -4.20
C LEU A 261 16.51 -4.59 -4.16
N GLN A 262 15.97 -5.11 -5.26
CA GLN A 262 14.60 -5.64 -5.29
C GLN A 262 14.42 -6.78 -4.26
N ARG A 263 15.38 -7.68 -4.15
CA ARG A 263 15.35 -8.73 -3.11
C ARG A 263 15.40 -8.16 -1.69
N CYS A 264 16.15 -7.06 -1.47
CA CYS A 264 16.12 -6.35 -0.20
C CYS A 264 14.72 -5.81 0.11
N VAL A 265 14.03 -5.23 -0.89
CA VAL A 265 12.63 -4.78 -0.71
C VAL A 265 11.69 -5.95 -0.42
N HIS A 266 11.81 -7.06 -1.16
CA HIS A 266 10.98 -8.25 -0.93
C HIS A 266 11.14 -8.78 0.50
N GLU A 267 12.39 -8.90 0.97
CA GLU A 267 12.70 -9.39 2.33
C GLU A 267 12.22 -8.39 3.40
N THR A 268 12.35 -7.09 3.13
CA THR A 268 11.81 -6.04 4.00
C THR A 268 10.30 -6.19 4.19
N VAL A 269 9.53 -6.29 3.10
CA VAL A 269 8.07 -6.38 3.20
C VAL A 269 7.62 -7.73 3.74
N ARG A 270 8.40 -8.80 3.57
CA ARG A 270 8.16 -10.09 4.20
C ARG A 270 8.22 -9.99 5.73
N LEU A 271 9.30 -9.42 6.25
CA LEU A 271 9.52 -9.29 7.69
C LEU A 271 8.65 -8.21 8.33
N HIS A 272 8.31 -7.17 7.57
CA HIS A 272 7.59 -5.99 8.02
C HIS A 272 6.38 -5.69 7.11
N PRO A 273 5.38 -6.57 7.06
CA PRO A 273 4.19 -6.30 6.28
C PRO A 273 3.52 -5.00 6.74
N SER A 274 3.18 -4.12 5.80
CA SER A 274 2.54 -2.83 6.12
C SER A 274 1.21 -3.01 6.87
N SER A 275 0.45 -4.06 6.55
CA SER A 275 -0.65 -4.55 7.37
C SER A 275 -0.18 -5.83 8.08
N PRO A 276 -0.02 -5.84 9.41
CA PRO A 276 0.50 -7.01 10.13
C PRO A 276 -0.53 -8.14 10.22
N VAL A 277 -1.80 -7.82 10.01
CA VAL A 277 -2.91 -8.76 10.05
C VAL A 277 -3.81 -8.60 8.83
N ALA A 278 -4.44 -9.69 8.41
CA ALA A 278 -5.59 -9.65 7.52
C ALA A 278 -6.79 -10.25 8.26
N MET A 279 -7.96 -9.65 8.09
CA MET A 279 -9.17 -10.10 8.77
C MET A 279 -10.21 -10.57 7.75
N ARG A 280 -10.96 -11.62 8.12
CA ARG A 280 -12.03 -12.18 7.30
C ARG A 280 -13.24 -12.49 8.16
N TRP A 281 -14.43 -12.42 7.55
CA TRP A 281 -15.66 -13.02 8.08
C TRP A 281 -15.97 -14.30 7.34
N ALA A 282 -16.29 -15.36 8.06
CA ALA A 282 -16.80 -16.58 7.47
C ALA A 282 -18.28 -16.39 7.10
N LEU A 283 -18.59 -16.45 5.83
CA LEU A 283 -19.97 -16.35 5.31
C LEU A 283 -20.73 -17.68 5.45
N GLU A 284 -20.01 -18.79 5.48
CA GLU A 284 -20.51 -20.15 5.59
C GLU A 284 -19.51 -20.98 6.41
N ASP A 285 -19.98 -22.13 6.94
CA ASP A 285 -19.09 -23.10 7.57
C ASP A 285 -18.05 -23.59 6.56
N VAL A 286 -16.78 -23.58 6.96
CA VAL A 286 -15.68 -24.06 6.13
C VAL A 286 -14.66 -24.83 6.96
N GLU A 287 -14.14 -25.92 6.41
CA GLU A 287 -12.98 -26.63 6.92
C GLU A 287 -11.82 -26.38 5.95
N LEU A 288 -10.74 -25.78 6.45
CA LEU A 288 -9.55 -25.57 5.65
C LEU A 288 -8.85 -26.91 5.41
N PRO A 289 -8.08 -27.07 4.31
CA PRO A 289 -7.31 -28.30 4.05
C PRO A 289 -6.35 -28.68 5.19
N SER A 290 -5.95 -27.74 6.05
CA SER A 290 -5.23 -27.98 7.30
C SER A 290 -6.04 -28.75 8.36
N GLY A 291 -7.39 -28.83 8.22
CA GLY A 291 -8.31 -29.39 9.19
C GLY A 291 -8.92 -28.37 10.15
N THR A 292 -8.55 -27.11 10.04
CA THR A 292 -9.13 -26.03 10.87
C THR A 292 -10.57 -25.75 10.45
N ARG A 293 -11.49 -25.86 11.44
CA ARG A 293 -12.93 -25.60 11.25
C ARG A 293 -13.28 -24.19 11.66
N ILE A 294 -13.96 -23.50 10.76
CA ILE A 294 -14.42 -22.12 10.89
C ILE A 294 -15.92 -22.15 10.64
N ALA A 295 -16.71 -21.69 11.61
CA ALA A 295 -18.17 -21.62 11.49
C ALA A 295 -18.60 -20.32 10.81
N ALA A 296 -19.77 -20.33 10.19
CA ALA A 296 -20.40 -19.12 9.68
C ALA A 296 -20.52 -18.07 10.79
N GLY A 297 -20.11 -16.82 10.50
CA GLY A 297 -20.07 -15.72 11.48
C GLY A 297 -18.79 -15.65 12.32
N ASP A 298 -17.89 -16.63 12.24
CA ASP A 298 -16.57 -16.52 12.88
C ASP A 298 -15.74 -15.40 12.23
N LYS A 299 -14.95 -14.71 13.04
CA LYS A 299 -13.91 -13.78 12.59
C LYS A 299 -12.58 -14.50 12.50
N VAL A 300 -11.97 -14.48 11.32
CA VAL A 300 -10.65 -15.05 11.08
C VAL A 300 -9.62 -13.93 11.06
N VAL A 301 -8.59 -14.06 11.89
CA VAL A 301 -7.42 -13.15 11.93
C VAL A 301 -6.22 -13.92 11.42
N ILE A 302 -5.66 -13.49 10.30
CA ILE A 302 -4.43 -14.02 9.74
C ILE A 302 -3.28 -13.13 10.22
N ASP A 303 -2.41 -13.66 11.06
CA ASP A 303 -1.19 -12.99 11.52
C ASP A 303 -0.13 -13.08 10.43
N LEU A 304 0.07 -12.00 9.68
CA LEU A 304 1.00 -11.97 8.57
C LEU A 304 2.46 -11.95 9.03
N VAL A 305 2.74 -11.41 10.22
CA VAL A 305 4.11 -11.41 10.77
C VAL A 305 4.51 -12.84 11.14
N ALA A 306 3.63 -13.57 11.82
CA ALA A 306 3.87 -14.97 12.17
C ALA A 306 3.96 -15.84 10.91
N ALA A 307 3.00 -15.76 10.00
CA ALA A 307 2.97 -16.54 8.77
C ALA A 307 4.18 -16.28 7.84
N ASN A 308 4.67 -15.04 7.80
CA ASN A 308 5.85 -14.67 7.00
C ASN A 308 7.17 -15.02 7.67
N THR A 309 7.18 -15.40 8.93
CA THR A 309 8.36 -15.87 9.68
C THR A 309 8.24 -17.34 10.10
N ASP A 310 7.35 -18.07 9.46
CA ASP A 310 7.19 -19.50 9.66
C ASP A 310 8.40 -20.27 9.12
N GLU A 311 9.07 -21.01 9.99
CA GLU A 311 10.27 -21.79 9.64
C GLU A 311 9.98 -22.90 8.65
N ALA A 312 8.76 -23.42 8.60
CA ALA A 312 8.36 -24.44 7.62
C ALA A 312 8.39 -23.89 6.19
N ALA A 313 8.07 -22.61 6.01
CA ALA A 313 8.07 -21.94 4.72
C ALA A 313 9.41 -21.27 4.39
N PHE A 314 10.07 -20.65 5.39
CA PHE A 314 11.22 -19.76 5.18
C PHE A 314 12.53 -20.30 5.78
N GLY A 315 12.52 -21.50 6.35
CA GLY A 315 13.69 -22.14 6.94
C GLY A 315 14.05 -21.60 8.34
N PRO A 316 15.10 -22.16 8.98
CA PRO A 316 15.45 -21.87 10.37
C PRO A 316 15.88 -20.42 10.62
N SER A 317 16.26 -19.68 9.58
CA SER A 317 16.59 -18.25 9.65
C SER A 317 15.43 -17.35 9.24
N ALA A 318 14.17 -17.82 9.33
CA ALA A 318 12.97 -17.11 8.85
C ALA A 318 12.84 -15.68 9.39
N ARG A 319 13.35 -15.40 10.60
CA ARG A 319 13.31 -14.09 11.25
C ARG A 319 14.49 -13.18 10.90
N ALA A 320 15.53 -13.71 10.25
CA ALA A 320 16.69 -12.91 9.85
C ALA A 320 16.44 -12.25 8.49
N PHE A 321 16.95 -11.02 8.33
CA PHE A 321 16.96 -10.34 7.03
C PHE A 321 18.02 -10.98 6.12
N ASP A 322 17.58 -11.63 5.07
CA ASP A 322 18.45 -12.32 4.10
C ASP A 322 17.91 -12.17 2.67
N PRO A 323 18.35 -11.15 1.92
CA PRO A 323 17.94 -10.92 0.53
C PRO A 323 18.46 -11.98 -0.46
N THR A 324 19.24 -12.95 0.03
CA THR A 324 19.77 -14.08 -0.76
C THR A 324 19.06 -15.40 -0.47
N ARG A 325 18.03 -15.37 0.37
CA ARG A 325 17.28 -16.54 0.80
C ARG A 325 16.80 -17.37 -0.38
N GLN A 326 17.05 -18.67 -0.31
CA GLN A 326 16.52 -19.65 -1.26
C GLN A 326 15.16 -20.13 -0.75
N LEU A 327 14.15 -20.01 -1.58
CA LEU A 327 12.77 -20.34 -1.21
C LEU A 327 12.29 -21.61 -1.90
N PRO A 328 11.44 -22.40 -1.25
CA PRO A 328 10.75 -23.52 -1.88
C PRO A 328 9.85 -23.02 -3.04
N ALA A 329 9.63 -23.88 -4.03
CA ALA A 329 8.72 -23.59 -5.13
C ALA A 329 7.32 -23.20 -4.63
N GLY A 330 6.80 -22.09 -5.10
CA GLY A 330 5.47 -21.59 -4.74
C GLY A 330 5.40 -20.73 -3.47
N VAL A 331 6.52 -20.49 -2.80
CA VAL A 331 6.65 -19.51 -1.73
C VAL A 331 7.18 -18.20 -2.35
N ALA A 332 6.41 -17.13 -2.20
CA ALA A 332 6.79 -15.82 -2.73
C ALA A 332 7.87 -15.15 -1.85
N PRO A 333 8.83 -14.38 -2.42
CA PRO A 333 9.89 -13.75 -1.64
C PRO A 333 9.38 -12.70 -0.64
N TRP A 334 8.22 -12.13 -0.88
CA TRP A 334 7.55 -11.22 0.04
C TRP A 334 6.56 -11.92 0.99
N GLY A 335 6.55 -13.24 1.02
CA GLY A 335 5.60 -14.04 1.81
C GLY A 335 4.15 -13.77 1.41
N LEU A 336 3.32 -13.48 2.40
CA LEU A 336 1.89 -13.18 2.25
C LEU A 336 1.56 -11.69 2.40
N SER A 337 2.56 -10.80 2.39
CA SER A 337 2.39 -9.36 2.65
C SER A 337 1.48 -8.67 1.63
N PHE A 338 1.38 -9.17 0.42
CA PHE A 338 0.48 -8.69 -0.63
C PHE A 338 -0.84 -9.50 -0.71
N GLY A 339 -1.10 -10.36 0.28
CA GLY A 339 -2.26 -11.24 0.25
C GLY A 339 -2.26 -12.24 -0.90
N LEU A 340 -3.35 -12.99 -1.03
CA LEU A 340 -3.58 -13.94 -2.13
C LEU A 340 -5.07 -13.99 -2.49
N GLY A 341 -5.38 -14.69 -3.58
CA GLY A 341 -6.76 -14.94 -4.00
C GLY A 341 -7.47 -13.69 -4.51
N MET A 342 -8.75 -13.55 -4.16
CA MET A 342 -9.62 -12.48 -4.67
C MET A 342 -9.06 -11.08 -4.36
N HIS A 343 -8.56 -10.88 -3.14
CA HIS A 343 -8.02 -9.62 -2.65
C HIS A 343 -6.48 -9.55 -2.66
N ALA A 344 -5.81 -10.32 -3.53
CA ALA A 344 -4.38 -10.10 -3.76
C ALA A 344 -4.13 -8.64 -4.14
N CYS A 345 -3.08 -8.04 -3.60
CA CYS A 345 -2.76 -6.63 -3.83
C CYS A 345 -2.64 -6.32 -5.32
N ILE A 346 -3.42 -5.34 -5.79
CA ILE A 346 -3.40 -4.92 -7.19
C ILE A 346 -2.10 -4.20 -7.55
N GLY A 347 -1.50 -3.51 -6.57
CA GLY A 347 -0.28 -2.72 -6.74
C GLY A 347 1.01 -3.47 -6.42
N GLN A 348 0.99 -4.79 -6.23
CA GLN A 348 2.19 -5.55 -5.82
C GLN A 348 3.34 -5.39 -6.82
N GLU A 349 3.06 -5.61 -8.12
CA GLU A 349 4.07 -5.46 -9.17
C GLU A 349 4.54 -4.00 -9.30
N LEU A 350 3.63 -3.03 -9.11
CA LEU A 350 3.97 -1.61 -9.15
C LEU A 350 4.89 -1.21 -8.00
N ALA A 351 4.64 -1.71 -6.80
CA ALA A 351 5.42 -1.34 -5.60
C ALA A 351 6.76 -2.07 -5.50
N ALA A 352 6.76 -3.39 -5.72
CA ALA A 352 7.89 -4.29 -5.44
C ALA A 352 8.40 -5.05 -6.67
N GLY A 353 7.80 -4.82 -7.84
CA GLY A 353 8.19 -5.43 -9.10
C GLY A 353 7.82 -6.91 -9.23
N LEU A 354 8.33 -7.51 -10.29
CA LEU A 354 8.18 -8.94 -10.57
C LEU A 354 9.23 -9.74 -9.81
N ASP A 355 8.88 -10.97 -9.42
CA ASP A 355 9.90 -11.90 -8.88
C ASP A 355 10.84 -12.34 -10.00
N ALA A 356 12.13 -12.07 -9.82
CA ALA A 356 13.18 -12.51 -10.74
C ALA A 356 13.48 -14.02 -10.62
N MET A 357 12.78 -14.77 -9.78
CA MET A 357 12.97 -16.22 -9.58
C MET A 357 14.45 -16.60 -9.29
N GLY A 358 15.20 -15.69 -8.65
CA GLY A 358 16.62 -15.87 -8.38
C GLY A 358 17.56 -15.74 -9.60
N GLY A 359 17.02 -15.41 -10.77
CA GLY A 359 17.79 -15.14 -12.00
C GLY A 359 18.36 -13.73 -12.06
N ALA A 360 19.17 -13.47 -13.09
CA ALA A 360 19.54 -12.12 -13.46
C ALA A 360 18.32 -11.40 -14.06
N ILE A 361 18.17 -10.13 -13.73
CA ILE A 361 17.14 -9.28 -14.35
C ILE A 361 17.66 -8.77 -15.71
N ASP A 362 16.77 -8.70 -16.68
CA ASP A 362 17.00 -8.10 -18.00
C ASP A 362 16.47 -6.66 -18.04
N ASP A 363 16.71 -5.96 -19.16
CA ASP A 363 16.29 -4.56 -19.34
C ASP A 363 14.74 -4.37 -19.35
N ASP A 364 13.99 -5.44 -19.56
CA ASP A 364 12.53 -5.43 -19.57
C ASP A 364 11.91 -5.87 -18.23
N HIS A 365 12.74 -6.23 -17.27
CA HIS A 365 12.30 -6.60 -15.92
C HIS A 365 11.73 -5.40 -15.19
N LEU A 366 10.61 -5.59 -14.52
CA LEU A 366 9.99 -4.57 -13.66
C LEU A 366 10.48 -4.76 -12.22
N VAL A 367 11.22 -3.79 -11.74
CA VAL A 367 11.81 -3.83 -10.39
C VAL A 367 10.89 -3.23 -9.31
N GLY A 368 9.94 -2.36 -9.71
CA GLY A 368 8.99 -1.70 -8.83
C GLY A 368 9.46 -0.34 -8.34
N LEU A 369 8.50 0.43 -7.90
CA LEU A 369 8.66 1.81 -7.41
C LEU A 369 9.62 1.92 -6.23
N VAL A 370 9.45 1.04 -5.21
CA VAL A 370 10.24 1.13 -3.98
C VAL A 370 11.74 0.87 -4.25
N PRO A 371 12.14 -0.16 -5.00
CA PRO A 371 13.54 -0.33 -5.38
C PRO A 371 14.11 0.87 -6.15
N LEU A 372 13.37 1.45 -7.08
CA LEU A 372 13.82 2.63 -7.84
C LEU A 372 14.05 3.84 -6.94
N ALA A 373 13.12 4.12 -6.02
CA ALA A 373 13.25 5.22 -5.07
C ALA A 373 14.44 5.03 -4.12
N VAL A 374 14.62 3.80 -3.60
CA VAL A 374 15.77 3.46 -2.75
C VAL A 374 17.08 3.62 -3.52
N GLN A 375 17.16 3.13 -4.77
CA GLN A 375 18.34 3.29 -5.60
C GLN A 375 18.68 4.75 -5.84
N ALA A 376 17.67 5.60 -6.12
CA ALA A 376 17.90 7.02 -6.37
C ALA A 376 18.53 7.73 -5.15
N LEU A 377 18.08 7.41 -3.94
CA LEU A 377 18.69 7.96 -2.72
C LEU A 377 20.10 7.44 -2.50
N LEU A 378 20.34 6.15 -2.72
CA LEU A 378 21.69 5.57 -2.61
C LEU A 378 22.64 6.12 -3.69
N ALA A 379 22.14 6.39 -4.90
CA ALA A 379 22.92 7.03 -5.97
C ALA A 379 23.30 8.48 -5.64
N ALA A 380 22.51 9.15 -4.79
CA ALA A 380 22.85 10.45 -4.21
C ALA A 380 23.77 10.34 -2.99
N ASP A 381 24.50 9.24 -2.84
CA ASP A 381 25.39 8.94 -1.70
C ASP A 381 24.70 9.00 -0.33
N GLY A 382 23.42 8.62 -0.31
CA GLY A 382 22.63 8.58 0.92
C GLY A 382 23.19 7.58 1.94
N ARG A 383 23.36 8.04 3.18
CA ARG A 383 23.78 7.23 4.33
C ARG A 383 23.22 7.79 5.63
N ARG A 384 23.18 6.98 6.68
CA ARG A 384 22.79 7.46 8.00
C ARG A 384 23.67 8.66 8.41
N ASP A 385 23.05 9.66 9.05
CA ASP A 385 23.81 10.76 9.64
C ASP A 385 24.57 10.23 10.88
N PRO A 386 25.92 10.24 10.88
CA PRO A 386 26.69 9.73 12.02
C PRO A 386 26.58 10.58 13.26
N ASP A 387 26.24 11.85 13.13
CA ASP A 387 26.14 12.82 14.23
C ASP A 387 24.71 12.98 14.77
N ASP A 388 23.73 12.44 14.04
CA ASP A 388 22.29 12.57 14.38
C ASP A 388 21.55 11.24 14.14
N PRO A 389 21.54 10.31 15.13
CA PRO A 389 20.99 8.98 14.95
C PRO A 389 19.47 8.97 14.78
N PRO A 390 18.91 7.94 14.10
CA PRO A 390 17.47 7.73 14.00
C PRO A 390 16.78 7.63 15.37
N VAL A 391 15.56 8.17 15.48
CA VAL A 391 14.74 8.16 16.68
C VAL A 391 13.50 7.30 16.42
N LEU A 392 13.38 6.21 17.17
CA LEU A 392 12.19 5.34 17.11
C LEU A 392 10.96 6.07 17.65
N ASP A 393 9.82 5.75 17.05
CA ASP A 393 8.52 6.19 17.55
C ASP A 393 8.13 5.37 18.80
N PRO A 394 8.05 5.98 19.98
CA PRO A 394 7.70 5.27 21.21
C PRO A 394 6.25 4.77 21.23
N GLN A 395 5.40 5.26 20.32
CA GLN A 395 4.01 4.83 20.17
C GLN A 395 3.84 3.73 19.12
N SER A 396 4.89 3.45 18.35
CA SER A 396 4.87 2.42 17.32
C SER A 396 5.22 1.05 17.89
N GLU A 397 4.24 0.18 18.04
CA GLU A 397 4.48 -1.24 18.39
C GLU A 397 5.32 -1.99 17.33
N ARG A 398 5.50 -1.40 16.14
CA ARG A 398 6.19 -2.00 15.00
C ARG A 398 7.62 -1.51 14.84
N GLY A 399 8.16 -0.73 15.80
CA GLY A 399 9.50 -0.19 15.72
C GLY A 399 9.73 0.71 14.51
N TYR A 400 8.78 1.62 14.21
CA TYR A 400 8.94 2.64 13.19
C TYR A 400 9.66 3.87 13.75
N TRP A 401 9.97 4.87 12.95
CA TRP A 401 10.72 6.05 13.35
C TRP A 401 9.84 7.31 13.34
N THR A 402 10.03 8.16 14.34
CA THR A 402 9.54 9.54 14.28
C THR A 402 10.47 10.41 13.44
N ARG A 403 11.78 10.03 13.40
CA ARG A 403 12.81 10.77 12.71
C ARG A 403 13.94 9.84 12.25
N TYR A 404 14.39 10.03 11.01
CA TYR A 404 15.48 9.26 10.44
C TYR A 404 16.40 10.16 9.59
N PRO A 405 17.36 10.89 10.17
CA PRO A 405 18.27 11.75 9.45
C PRO A 405 19.24 10.97 8.56
N VAL A 406 19.44 11.49 7.35
CA VAL A 406 20.44 10.98 6.40
C VAL A 406 21.22 12.14 5.82
N VAL A 407 22.51 11.90 5.54
CA VAL A 407 23.35 12.79 4.76
C VAL A 407 23.39 12.32 3.32
N LEU A 408 23.49 13.29 2.40
CA LEU A 408 23.54 13.07 0.96
C LEU A 408 24.84 13.67 0.41
N GLY A 409 25.42 13.02 -0.59
CA GLY A 409 26.56 13.59 -1.32
C GLY A 409 26.09 14.62 -2.35
N SER A 410 26.93 15.62 -2.63
CA SER A 410 26.73 16.47 -3.81
C SER A 410 26.91 15.62 -5.08
N ARG A 411 25.97 15.75 -6.03
CA ARG A 411 26.22 15.22 -7.38
C ARG A 411 27.46 15.95 -7.93
N GLY A 412 28.59 15.22 -8.00
CA GLY A 412 29.84 15.75 -8.57
C GLY A 412 29.72 15.99 -10.08
#